data_4b63bece2ddfba232b9688b59887b33d
#
_entry.id   4b63bece2ddfba232b9688b59887b33d
#
_cell.length_a   1.000
_cell.length_b   1.000
_cell.length_c   1.000
_cell.angle_alpha   90.00
_cell.angle_beta   90.00
_cell.angle_gamma   90.00
#
_symmetry.space_group_name_H-M   'P 1'
#
loop_
_entity.id
_entity.type
_entity.pdbx_description
1 polymer ?
#
loop_
_entity_poly.entity_id
_entity_poly.type
_entity_poly.pdbx_seq_one_letter_code
_entity_poly.pdbx_strand_id
1 'polypeptide(L)'
;MIPSFAVGRTQEMLYFIREIKAEHLVHGHGEFPVYVDSPLAVEATNIFRDHQKECYDSDAAALLAQGINPILFPGLKLSITSDESKAINFNETPKVIISASGMCDAGRIKHHLKHNLWRQESTVLFVGYQPSVHWDGR
;
A
#
# COMPACT_ATOMS: atom_id res chain seq x y z
N MET A 1 2.95 2.10 7.92
CA MET A 1 2.70 2.98 6.74
C MET A 1 3.77 2.71 5.71
N ILE A 2 3.40 2.63 4.44
CA ILE A 2 4.32 2.32 3.32
C ILE A 2 4.22 3.45 2.29
N PRO A 3 5.16 4.40 2.30
CA PRO A 3 5.29 5.38 1.22
C PRO A 3 5.66 4.65 -0.08
N SER A 4 4.87 4.83 -1.13
CA SER A 4 5.06 4.08 -2.37
C SER A 4 4.66 4.88 -3.59
N PHE A 5 5.36 4.68 -4.71
CA PHE A 5 4.92 5.20 -6.00
C PHE A 5 3.61 4.52 -6.41
N ALA A 6 2.71 5.31 -7.02
CA ALA A 6 1.37 4.84 -7.39
C ALA A 6 1.39 3.71 -8.42
N VAL A 7 2.38 3.71 -9.31
CA VAL A 7 2.52 2.73 -10.40
C VAL A 7 3.75 1.86 -10.17
N GLY A 8 3.57 0.56 -10.27
CA GLY A 8 4.61 -0.46 -10.13
C GLY A 8 4.82 -0.89 -8.68
N ARG A 9 5.49 -0.08 -7.86
CA ARG A 9 5.86 -0.47 -6.49
C ARG A 9 4.63 -0.75 -5.60
N THR A 10 3.56 0.00 -5.73
CA THR A 10 2.32 -0.27 -4.98
C THR A 10 1.76 -1.64 -5.31
N GLN A 11 1.67 -2.00 -6.58
CA GLN A 11 1.15 -3.31 -7.02
C GLN A 11 2.06 -4.46 -6.58
N GLU A 12 3.37 -4.26 -6.63
CA GLU A 12 4.36 -5.21 -6.11
C GLU A 12 4.18 -5.44 -4.60
N MET A 13 3.98 -4.38 -3.83
CA MET A 13 3.70 -4.49 -2.39
C MET A 13 2.39 -5.22 -2.11
N LEU A 14 1.36 -5.02 -2.91
CA LEU A 14 0.10 -5.77 -2.78
C LEU A 14 0.32 -7.27 -3.02
N TYR A 15 1.15 -7.62 -3.99
CA TYR A 15 1.53 -9.02 -4.26
C TYR A 15 2.16 -9.67 -3.02
N PHE A 16 3.17 -9.05 -2.43
CA PHE A 16 3.84 -9.56 -1.24
C PHE A 16 2.92 -9.60 0.00
N ILE A 17 2.09 -8.58 0.20
CA ILE A 17 1.16 -8.57 1.33
C ILE A 17 0.12 -9.68 1.20
N ARG A 18 -0.38 -9.94 -0.01
CA ARG A 18 -1.25 -11.09 -0.27
C ARG A 18 -0.59 -12.40 0.16
N GLU A 19 0.67 -12.60 -0.23
CA GLU A 19 1.46 -13.78 0.13
C GLU A 19 1.62 -13.89 1.65
N ILE A 20 2.05 -12.82 2.30
CA ILE A 20 2.18 -12.73 3.76
C ILE A 20 0.88 -13.11 4.48
N LYS A 21 -0.27 -12.64 3.97
CA LYS A 21 -1.59 -12.98 4.54
C LYS A 21 -1.97 -14.42 4.27
N ALA A 22 -1.72 -14.93 3.07
CA ALA A 22 -2.03 -16.31 2.69
C ALA A 22 -1.22 -17.34 3.50
N GLU A 23 0.02 -17.03 3.81
CA GLU A 23 0.92 -17.86 4.61
C GLU A 23 0.83 -17.60 6.12
N HIS A 24 -0.05 -16.69 6.55
CA HIS A 24 -0.25 -16.33 7.96
C HIS A 24 1.05 -15.94 8.69
N LEU A 25 1.92 -15.19 8.02
CA LEU A 25 3.23 -14.81 8.58
C LEU A 25 3.16 -13.72 9.65
N VAL A 26 2.05 -12.98 9.74
CA VAL A 26 1.83 -11.97 10.79
C VAL A 26 0.98 -12.58 11.90
N HIS A 27 1.53 -12.61 13.10
CA HIS A 27 0.88 -13.19 14.28
C HIS A 27 0.36 -12.11 15.23
N GLY A 28 -0.77 -12.39 15.89
CA GLY A 28 -1.31 -11.53 16.95
C GLY A 28 -2.17 -10.36 16.50
N HIS A 29 -2.37 -10.16 15.18
CA HIS A 29 -3.17 -9.05 14.63
C HIS A 29 -4.40 -9.49 13.83
N GLY A 30 -4.65 -10.79 13.70
CA GLY A 30 -5.78 -11.36 12.94
C GLY A 30 -5.77 -10.92 11.47
N GLU A 31 -6.95 -10.71 10.92
CA GLU A 31 -7.13 -10.20 9.57
C GLU A 31 -7.04 -8.66 9.56
N PHE A 32 -5.83 -8.12 9.46
CA PHE A 32 -5.63 -6.68 9.39
C PHE A 32 -6.02 -6.11 8.01
N PRO A 33 -6.67 -4.93 7.96
CA PRO A 33 -6.99 -4.28 6.70
C PRO A 33 -5.74 -3.65 6.07
N VAL A 34 -5.73 -3.61 4.74
CA VAL A 34 -4.71 -2.95 3.93
C VAL A 34 -5.40 -1.86 3.10
N TYR A 35 -4.97 -0.63 3.27
CA TYR A 35 -5.49 0.51 2.53
C TYR A 35 -4.51 0.95 1.45
N VAL A 36 -5.00 1.11 0.23
CA VAL A 36 -4.32 1.86 -0.83
C VAL A 36 -5.00 3.22 -0.90
N ASP A 37 -4.36 4.23 -0.34
CA ASP A 37 -4.89 5.59 -0.25
C ASP A 37 -4.17 6.54 -1.21
N SER A 38 -4.49 6.39 -2.48
CA SER A 38 -4.01 7.23 -3.57
C SER A 38 -4.91 7.00 -4.79
N PRO A 39 -5.64 8.02 -5.29
CA PRO A 39 -6.47 7.85 -6.47
C PRO A 39 -5.73 7.29 -7.68
N LEU A 40 -4.51 7.78 -7.93
CA LEU A 40 -3.68 7.29 -9.04
C LEU A 40 -3.24 5.84 -8.83
N ALA A 41 -2.91 5.44 -7.59
CA ALA A 41 -2.57 4.05 -7.29
C ALA A 41 -3.76 3.12 -7.47
N VAL A 42 -4.96 3.57 -7.12
CA VAL A 42 -6.20 2.81 -7.36
C VAL A 42 -6.44 2.61 -8.85
N GLU A 43 -6.32 3.67 -9.66
CA GLU A 43 -6.44 3.56 -11.11
C GLU A 43 -5.41 2.62 -11.71
N ALA A 44 -4.13 2.76 -11.33
CA ALA A 44 -3.07 1.87 -11.78
C ALA A 44 -3.35 0.41 -11.41
N THR A 45 -3.82 0.15 -10.18
CA THR A 45 -4.18 -1.20 -9.73
C THR A 45 -5.32 -1.78 -10.55
N ASN A 46 -6.31 -0.98 -10.91
CA ASN A 46 -7.40 -1.41 -11.79
C ASN A 46 -6.89 -1.75 -13.21
N ILE A 47 -5.96 -0.96 -13.75
CA ILE A 47 -5.34 -1.24 -15.05
C ILE A 47 -4.58 -2.57 -15.01
N PHE A 48 -3.77 -2.81 -13.98
CA PHE A 48 -3.08 -4.10 -13.80
C PHE A 48 -4.07 -5.28 -13.73
N ARG A 49 -5.18 -5.11 -13.03
CA ARG A 49 -6.24 -6.12 -12.96
C ARG A 49 -6.88 -6.38 -14.31
N ASP A 50 -7.16 -5.34 -15.08
CA ASP A 50 -7.88 -5.45 -16.35
C ASP A 50 -6.97 -5.92 -17.50
N HIS A 51 -5.62 -5.73 -17.36
CA HIS A 51 -4.60 -6.12 -18.34
C HIS A 51 -3.66 -7.20 -17.82
N GLN A 52 -4.22 -8.22 -17.18
CA GLN A 52 -3.45 -9.29 -16.52
C GLN A 52 -2.48 -10.00 -17.46
N LYS A 53 -2.88 -10.22 -18.71
CA LYS A 53 -2.06 -10.93 -19.70
C LYS A 53 -0.80 -10.17 -20.11
N GLU A 54 -0.86 -8.84 -20.08
CA GLU A 54 0.25 -7.97 -20.46
C GLU A 54 1.11 -7.57 -19.25
N CYS A 55 0.52 -7.50 -18.06
CA CYS A 55 1.15 -6.95 -16.85
C CYS A 55 1.76 -8.02 -15.94
N TYR A 56 1.27 -9.26 -16.01
CA TYR A 56 1.67 -10.32 -15.08
C TYR A 56 2.72 -11.24 -15.70
N ASP A 57 3.71 -11.59 -14.88
CA ASP A 57 4.71 -12.60 -15.20
C ASP A 57 4.15 -14.04 -15.05
N SER A 58 5.02 -15.03 -15.26
CA SER A 58 4.65 -16.45 -15.17
C SER A 58 4.11 -16.84 -13.79
N ASP A 59 4.65 -16.26 -12.72
CA ASP A 59 4.27 -16.61 -11.35
C ASP A 59 2.90 -16.06 -10.99
N ALA A 60 2.63 -14.80 -11.35
CA ALA A 60 1.32 -14.19 -11.19
C ALA A 60 0.26 -14.86 -12.08
N ALA A 61 0.62 -15.25 -13.30
CA ALA A 61 -0.27 -16.01 -14.20
C ALA A 61 -0.61 -17.39 -13.64
N ALA A 62 0.35 -18.07 -12.99
CA ALA A 62 0.11 -19.36 -12.34
C ALA A 62 -0.87 -19.24 -11.16
N LEU A 63 -0.82 -18.15 -10.40
CA LEU A 63 -1.79 -17.87 -9.33
C LEU A 63 -3.19 -17.67 -9.89
N LEU A 64 -3.33 -16.92 -10.99
CA LEU A 64 -4.62 -16.76 -11.67
C LEU A 64 -5.21 -18.07 -12.16
N ALA A 65 -4.37 -18.97 -12.69
CA ALA A 65 -4.81 -20.29 -13.12
C ALA A 65 -5.36 -21.14 -11.96
N GLN A 66 -4.94 -20.86 -10.73
CA GLN A 66 -5.45 -21.48 -9.50
C GLN A 66 -6.68 -20.75 -8.92
N GLY A 67 -7.17 -19.72 -9.59
CA GLY A 67 -8.28 -18.89 -9.10
C GLY A 67 -7.88 -17.86 -8.03
N ILE A 68 -6.59 -17.59 -7.87
CA ILE A 68 -6.05 -16.62 -6.89
C ILE A 68 -5.69 -15.33 -7.62
N ASN A 69 -6.26 -14.21 -7.19
CA ASN A 69 -5.85 -12.90 -7.71
C ASN A 69 -4.52 -12.48 -7.06
N PRO A 70 -3.47 -12.15 -7.85
CA PRO A 70 -2.15 -11.84 -7.30
C PRO A 70 -2.07 -10.58 -6.47
N ILE A 71 -2.89 -9.57 -6.75
CA ILE A 71 -2.82 -8.24 -6.13
C ILE A 71 -4.09 -7.82 -5.40
N LEU A 72 -5.19 -8.56 -5.54
CA LEU A 72 -6.45 -8.30 -4.83
C LEU A 72 -6.71 -9.45 -3.85
N PHE A 73 -7.04 -9.11 -2.63
CA PHE A 73 -7.24 -10.08 -1.55
C PHE A 73 -8.29 -9.57 -0.55
N PRO A 74 -8.89 -10.44 0.27
CA PRO A 74 -9.81 -10.02 1.33
C PRO A 74 -9.14 -9.06 2.31
N GLY A 75 -9.82 -7.96 2.66
CA GLY A 75 -9.29 -6.93 3.54
C GLY A 75 -8.53 -5.81 2.83
N LEU A 76 -8.32 -5.89 1.51
CA LEU A 76 -7.82 -4.77 0.71
C LEU A 76 -8.93 -3.74 0.53
N LYS A 77 -8.63 -2.49 0.85
CA LYS A 77 -9.53 -1.34 0.71
C LYS A 77 -8.87 -0.26 -0.13
N LEU A 78 -9.56 0.14 -1.20
CA LEU A 78 -9.10 1.18 -2.10
C LEU A 78 -9.81 2.49 -1.74
N SER A 79 -9.04 3.53 -1.43
CA SER A 79 -9.54 4.83 -0.99
C SER A 79 -9.30 5.89 -2.08
N ILE A 80 -10.34 6.56 -2.50
CA ILE A 80 -10.30 7.57 -3.55
C ILE A 80 -10.61 8.96 -3.00
N THR A 81 -11.63 9.08 -2.17
CA THR A 81 -12.10 10.38 -1.66
C THR A 81 -11.25 10.89 -0.49
N SER A 82 -11.27 12.20 -0.30
CA SER A 82 -10.59 12.82 0.85
C SER A 82 -11.19 12.40 2.19
N ASP A 83 -12.48 12.14 2.23
CA ASP A 83 -13.15 11.75 3.47
C ASP A 83 -12.84 10.31 3.86
N GLU A 84 -12.73 9.39 2.88
CA GLU A 84 -12.19 8.05 3.11
C GLU A 84 -10.77 8.10 3.65
N SER A 85 -9.91 8.92 3.05
CA SER A 85 -8.53 9.12 3.49
C SER A 85 -8.43 9.61 4.94
N LYS A 86 -9.23 10.59 5.30
CA LYS A 86 -9.28 11.10 6.69
C LYS A 86 -9.77 10.02 7.67
N ALA A 87 -10.79 9.27 7.30
CA ALA A 87 -11.37 8.22 8.13
C ALA A 87 -10.35 7.13 8.51
N ILE A 88 -9.38 6.83 7.66
CA ILE A 88 -8.31 5.88 7.94
C ILE A 88 -7.52 6.27 9.19
N ASN A 89 -7.23 7.56 9.39
CA ASN A 89 -6.44 8.05 10.52
C ASN A 89 -7.22 8.04 11.85
N PHE A 90 -8.54 8.05 11.81
CA PHE A 90 -9.38 7.99 13.01
C PHE A 90 -9.64 6.55 13.49
N ASN A 91 -9.38 5.57 12.67
CA ASN A 91 -9.51 4.16 13.03
C ASN A 91 -8.21 3.68 13.70
N GLU A 92 -8.28 3.27 14.95
CA GLU A 92 -7.12 2.82 15.73
C GLU A 92 -6.78 1.33 15.53
N THR A 93 -7.58 0.58 14.78
CA THR A 93 -7.30 -0.82 14.45
C THR A 93 -5.95 -0.95 13.73
N PRO A 94 -5.12 -1.95 14.09
CA PRO A 94 -3.88 -2.23 13.36
C PRO A 94 -4.15 -2.43 11.87
N LYS A 95 -3.37 -1.74 11.03
CA LYS A 95 -3.59 -1.72 9.58
C LYS A 95 -2.30 -1.40 8.82
N VAL A 96 -2.31 -1.72 7.54
CA VAL A 96 -1.31 -1.25 6.58
C VAL A 96 -1.91 -0.12 5.75
N ILE A 97 -1.16 0.96 5.57
CA ILE A 97 -1.52 2.09 4.70
C ILE A 97 -0.43 2.23 3.65
N ILE A 98 -0.80 2.05 2.38
CA ILE A 98 0.07 2.30 1.23
C ILE A 98 -0.43 3.58 0.57
N SER A 99 0.44 4.57 0.45
CA SER A 99 0.05 5.88 -0.08
C SER A 99 1.22 6.56 -0.81
N ALA A 100 0.91 7.32 -1.82
CA ALA A 100 1.87 8.14 -2.56
C ALA A 100 2.11 9.49 -1.83
N SER A 101 3.28 10.14 -1.98
CA SER A 101 4.39 9.71 -2.81
C SER A 101 5.38 8.81 -2.07
N GLY A 102 6.18 8.06 -2.83
CA GLY A 102 7.20 7.18 -2.28
C GLY A 102 8.34 7.90 -1.56
N MET A 103 8.58 9.18 -1.85
CA MET A 103 9.60 10.02 -1.21
C MET A 103 9.08 10.87 -0.05
N CYS A 104 7.81 10.75 0.30
CA CYS A 104 7.13 11.50 1.38
C CYS A 104 7.11 13.03 1.21
N ASP A 105 7.43 13.52 0.04
CA ASP A 105 7.50 14.96 -0.29
C ASP A 105 6.14 15.55 -0.69
N ALA A 106 5.24 14.73 -1.19
CA ALA A 106 3.92 15.10 -1.66
C ALA A 106 2.88 14.02 -1.38
N GLY A 107 1.61 14.31 -1.68
CA GLY A 107 0.52 13.37 -1.63
C GLY A 107 -0.04 13.09 -0.23
N ARG A 108 -0.96 12.13 -0.19
CA ARG A 108 -1.70 11.77 1.03
C ARG A 108 -0.84 11.14 2.12
N ILE A 109 0.29 10.54 1.75
CA ILE A 109 1.23 9.97 2.73
C ILE A 109 1.65 11.02 3.78
N LYS A 110 1.77 12.29 3.41
CA LYS A 110 2.10 13.35 4.36
C LYS A 110 1.07 13.49 5.48
N HIS A 111 -0.21 13.34 5.17
CA HIS A 111 -1.28 13.38 6.17
C HIS A 111 -1.22 12.16 7.09
N HIS A 112 -1.00 10.98 6.53
CA HIS A 112 -0.86 9.76 7.33
C HIS A 112 0.35 9.82 8.25
N LEU A 113 1.48 10.32 7.76
CA LEU A 113 2.68 10.54 8.58
C LEU A 113 2.40 11.54 9.71
N LYS A 114 1.82 12.70 9.39
CA LYS A 114 1.48 13.72 10.38
C LYS A 114 0.61 13.18 11.51
N HIS A 115 -0.35 12.34 11.20
CA HIS A 115 -1.30 11.80 12.19
C HIS A 115 -0.78 10.58 12.96
N ASN A 116 0.26 9.91 12.49
CA ASN A 116 0.66 8.62 13.06
C ASN A 116 2.12 8.51 13.48
N LEU A 117 3.03 9.42 13.05
CA LEU A 117 4.45 9.30 13.39
C LEU A 117 4.76 9.40 14.89
N TRP A 118 3.93 10.10 15.64
CA TRP A 118 4.09 10.26 17.08
C TRP A 118 3.70 9.00 17.87
N ARG A 119 3.01 8.07 17.23
CA ARG A 119 2.54 6.83 17.87
C ARG A 119 3.66 5.81 17.89
N GLN A 120 3.97 5.28 19.07
CA GLN A 120 5.03 4.31 19.27
C GLN A 120 4.80 3.01 18.47
N GLU A 121 3.56 2.63 18.25
CA GLU A 121 3.16 1.42 17.53
C GLU A 121 3.25 1.58 16.00
N SER A 122 3.47 2.80 15.52
CA SER A 122 3.53 3.06 14.08
C SER A 122 4.90 2.80 13.51
N THR A 123 4.93 2.09 12.39
CA THR A 123 6.16 1.85 11.62
C THR A 123 6.02 2.47 10.24
N VAL A 124 7.09 3.09 9.76
CA VAL A 124 7.22 3.53 8.36
C VAL A 124 8.19 2.59 7.65
N LEU A 125 7.71 1.91 6.63
CA LEU A 125 8.49 1.00 5.81
C LEU A 125 8.78 1.64 4.46
N PHE A 126 10.03 2.02 4.23
CA PHE A 126 10.49 2.53 2.94
C PHE A 126 10.79 1.38 1.99
N VAL A 127 10.14 1.37 0.84
CA VAL A 127 10.24 0.32 -0.17
C VAL A 127 10.85 0.83 -1.50
N GLY A 128 11.37 2.03 -1.49
CA GLY A 128 11.99 2.67 -2.64
C GLY A 128 13.14 3.58 -2.22
N TYR A 129 13.83 4.11 -3.22
CA TYR A 129 14.93 5.05 -3.01
C TYR A 129 14.42 6.32 -2.31
N GLN A 130 15.18 6.75 -1.31
CA GLN A 130 14.99 8.03 -0.62
C GLN A 130 16.21 8.91 -0.91
N PRO A 131 16.04 10.09 -1.56
CA PRO A 131 17.14 11.00 -1.74
C PRO A 131 17.59 11.56 -0.40
N SER A 132 18.89 11.73 -0.22
CA SER A 132 19.42 12.48 0.91
C SER A 132 19.06 13.95 0.71
N VAL A 133 18.15 14.46 1.53
CA VAL A 133 17.85 15.88 1.55
C VAL A 133 18.91 16.55 2.41
N HIS A 134 19.83 17.28 1.79
CA HIS A 134 20.61 18.27 2.53
C HIS A 134 19.68 19.38 3.00
N TRP A 135 19.34 19.37 4.27
CA TRP A 135 18.78 20.53 4.93
C TRP A 135 19.91 21.55 5.08
N ASP A 136 20.09 22.38 4.06
CA ASP A 136 20.78 23.64 4.27
C ASP A 136 19.87 24.46 5.19
N GLY A 137 20.25 24.53 6.46
CA GLY A 137 19.51 25.26 7.47
C GLY A 137 19.39 26.74 7.10
N ARG A 138 18.34 27.08 6.37
CA ARG A 138 17.89 28.44 6.18
C ARG A 138 16.41 28.54 6.53
#